data_657ba5c55bdab1a0aeaa1c9850d33301
#
_entry.id   657ba5c55bdab1a0aeaa1c9850d33301
#
_cell.length_a   1.000
_cell.length_b   1.000
_cell.length_c   1.000
_cell.angle_alpha   90.00
_cell.angle_beta   90.00
_cell.angle_gamma   90.00
#
_symmetry.space_group_name_H-M   'P 1'
#
loop_
_entity.id
_entity.type
_entity.pdbx_description
1 polymer ?
#
loop_
_entity_poly.entity_id
_entity_poly.type
_entity_poly.pdbx_seq_one_letter_code
_entity_poly.pdbx_strand_id
1 'polypeptide(L)'
;MTDALQYMTGFGGHFETEAVDGALPKGRNSPQRPAFGLYAEQLSGSSFTSPRHENRRSWLYRMRPTADHRPFERYNGAVLFPGSASTEPLAPNRLRWDPADLPSDADFVDGLATMLVTKDPAELEGVAVHLYRATRSMQRRAFVDADGELLIIPQAGTLRIVTELGLLDVPPGTVAVIPRGMKFRVAVDGEARGYVAENYGAPLRLPELGPIGANGLANPRDFETPVAWFEDRDEPTEIVQKSLGALWTTTLDHSPFDVVAWHGNYAPYRYDLSRFNVIGTISFDHPDPSIFTVLTSPSNVAGRANADFVIFPPRWMVAEDTFRPPWFHRNVMSEAMGLIHGAYDAKAEGFAPGGLSLHNLMSGHGPDLDSWQQASEAELKPAKIEGTMAFMVETCWPYRPTPFALEHVQPDYDMAWAGFPKAKLP
;
A
#
# COMPACT_ATOMS: atom_id res chain seq x y z
N MET A 1 26.82 1.74 13.06
CA MET A 1 25.46 1.62 13.64
C MET A 1 24.72 2.84 13.16
N THR A 2 23.77 2.70 12.27
CA THR A 2 22.88 3.82 11.91
C THR A 2 21.97 4.06 13.10
N ASP A 3 21.98 5.28 13.64
CA ASP A 3 21.08 5.65 14.74
C ASP A 3 19.64 5.34 14.34
N ALA A 4 18.86 4.83 15.32
CA ALA A 4 17.44 4.54 15.10
C ALA A 4 16.70 5.83 14.73
N LEU A 5 15.89 5.77 13.67
CA LEU A 5 15.09 6.91 13.24
C LEU A 5 14.07 7.31 14.33
N GLN A 6 13.83 8.61 14.45
CA GLN A 6 12.79 9.14 15.31
C GLN A 6 11.51 9.39 14.51
N TYR A 7 10.36 9.17 15.17
CA TYR A 7 9.04 9.33 14.57
C TYR A 7 8.11 10.09 15.49
N MET A 8 7.16 10.78 14.89
CA MET A 8 5.98 11.31 15.57
C MET A 8 4.84 10.30 15.43
N THR A 9 4.09 10.06 16.48
CA THR A 9 3.02 9.06 16.50
C THR A 9 1.64 9.69 16.36
N GLY A 10 0.73 9.01 15.66
CA GLY A 10 -0.65 9.42 15.50
C GLY A 10 -1.11 9.41 14.04
N PHE A 11 -2.28 8.82 13.76
CA PHE A 11 -2.86 8.80 12.43
C PHE A 11 -3.57 10.13 12.10
N GLY A 12 -3.18 10.76 10.98
CA GLY A 12 -3.83 11.99 10.50
C GLY A 12 -3.68 13.20 11.44
N GLY A 13 -2.70 13.15 12.35
CA GLY A 13 -2.40 14.24 13.27
C GLY A 13 -1.84 15.46 12.57
N HIS A 14 -2.03 16.63 13.20
CA HIS A 14 -1.35 17.85 12.77
C HIS A 14 0.00 17.90 13.48
N PHE A 15 1.03 17.53 12.74
CA PHE A 15 2.40 17.49 13.23
C PHE A 15 3.14 18.79 12.92
N GLU A 16 4.20 19.06 13.68
CA GLU A 16 5.19 20.09 13.37
C GLU A 16 6.58 19.60 13.77
N THR A 17 7.56 19.88 12.92
CA THR A 17 8.95 19.46 13.13
C THR A 17 9.90 20.30 12.31
N GLU A 18 11.12 20.51 12.82
CA GLU A 18 12.20 21.23 12.16
C GLU A 18 13.52 20.50 12.36
N ALA A 19 14.34 20.46 11.31
CA ALA A 19 15.68 19.89 11.36
C ALA A 19 16.76 20.94 11.70
N VAL A 20 16.40 22.22 11.63
CA VAL A 20 17.22 23.36 12.05
C VAL A 20 16.38 24.25 12.95
N ASP A 21 16.87 24.51 14.16
CA ASP A 21 16.15 25.30 15.16
C ASP A 21 15.77 26.68 14.61
N GLY A 22 14.49 27.04 14.74
CA GLY A 22 13.94 28.31 14.29
C GLY A 22 13.57 28.37 12.79
N ALA A 23 13.66 27.25 12.07
CA ALA A 23 13.20 27.16 10.68
C ALA A 23 11.68 27.16 10.55
N LEU A 24 10.97 26.63 11.56
CA LEU A 24 9.53 26.57 11.59
C LEU A 24 8.89 27.89 11.99
N PRO A 25 8.11 28.58 11.13
CA PRO A 25 7.46 29.84 11.49
C PRO A 25 6.41 29.64 12.59
N LYS A 26 6.30 30.58 13.50
CA LYS A 26 5.26 30.59 14.55
C LYS A 26 4.14 31.55 14.21
N GLY A 27 2.89 31.09 14.35
CA GLY A 27 1.69 31.90 14.20
C GLY A 27 1.32 32.29 12.77
N ARG A 28 2.09 31.91 11.75
CA ARG A 28 1.80 32.17 10.33
C ARG A 28 2.38 31.05 9.46
N ASN A 29 1.64 30.65 8.44
CA ASN A 29 2.11 29.65 7.49
C ASN A 29 3.08 30.22 6.45
N SER A 30 2.84 31.45 6.00
CA SER A 30 3.62 32.11 4.95
C SER A 30 4.07 33.51 5.39
N PRO A 31 5.06 33.63 6.30
CA PRO A 31 5.60 34.93 6.66
C PRO A 31 6.25 35.59 5.43
N GLN A 32 6.25 36.93 5.38
CA GLN A 32 6.84 37.67 4.25
C GLN A 32 8.34 37.34 4.05
N ARG A 33 9.03 37.03 5.14
CA ARG A 33 10.41 36.60 5.13
C ARG A 33 10.59 35.43 6.08
N PRO A 34 10.49 34.20 5.58
CA PRO A 34 10.81 33.01 6.38
C PRO A 34 12.25 33.07 6.89
N ALA A 35 12.49 32.41 8.02
CA ALA A 35 13.83 32.25 8.57
C ALA A 35 14.78 31.63 7.54
N PHE A 36 16.06 31.99 7.61
CA PHE A 36 17.12 31.47 6.73
C PHE A 36 16.91 31.72 5.22
N GLY A 37 15.92 32.54 4.83
CA GLY A 37 15.58 32.75 3.43
C GLY A 37 14.81 31.56 2.80
N LEU A 38 14.25 30.67 3.61
CA LEU A 38 13.50 29.51 3.13
C LEU A 38 12.24 29.93 2.34
N TYR A 39 11.80 29.09 1.46
CA TYR A 39 10.54 29.24 0.71
C TYR A 39 9.41 28.50 1.43
N ALA A 40 8.31 29.20 1.70
CA ALA A 40 7.10 28.58 2.21
C ALA A 40 6.30 27.99 1.06
N GLU A 41 6.04 26.69 1.09
CA GLU A 41 5.33 25.96 0.06
C GLU A 41 4.19 25.15 0.70
N GLN A 42 3.02 25.10 0.09
CA GLN A 42 1.90 24.27 0.54
C GLN A 42 1.74 23.04 -0.35
N LEU A 43 1.74 21.86 0.26
CA LEU A 43 1.35 20.60 -0.37
C LEU A 43 -0.05 20.22 0.14
N SER A 44 -1.04 20.18 -0.78
CA SER A 44 -2.43 19.84 -0.46
C SER A 44 -2.85 18.50 -1.05
N GLY A 45 -3.34 17.60 -0.22
CA GLY A 45 -3.95 16.32 -0.61
C GLY A 45 -5.47 16.38 -0.70
N SER A 46 -6.06 17.54 -0.49
CA SER A 46 -7.50 17.81 -0.65
C SER A 46 -7.71 19.18 -1.29
N SER A 47 -8.93 19.45 -1.80
CA SER A 47 -9.24 20.78 -2.31
C SER A 47 -9.17 21.83 -1.20
N PHE A 48 -8.91 23.09 -1.55
CA PHE A 48 -8.88 24.20 -0.57
C PHE A 48 -10.20 24.39 0.15
N THR A 49 -11.31 23.97 -0.47
CA THR A 49 -12.67 24.11 0.04
C THR A 49 -13.17 22.88 0.78
N SER A 50 -12.33 21.85 0.97
CA SER A 50 -12.70 20.66 1.73
C SER A 50 -13.11 21.02 3.16
N PRO A 51 -14.09 20.31 3.75
CA PRO A 51 -14.45 20.47 5.15
C PRO A 51 -13.22 20.35 6.07
N ARG A 52 -13.18 21.11 7.15
CA ARG A 52 -12.01 21.20 8.01
C ARG A 52 -11.52 19.84 8.54
N HIS A 53 -12.40 18.91 8.83
CA HIS A 53 -12.08 17.58 9.34
C HIS A 53 -11.56 16.62 8.25
N GLU A 54 -11.78 16.94 6.98
CA GLU A 54 -11.30 16.17 5.82
C GLU A 54 -10.12 16.86 5.11
N ASN A 55 -9.84 18.11 5.44
CA ASN A 55 -8.78 18.87 4.78
C ASN A 55 -7.41 18.30 5.10
N ARG A 56 -6.67 17.97 4.06
CA ARG A 56 -5.31 17.41 4.11
C ARG A 56 -4.35 18.37 3.48
N ARG A 57 -3.42 18.91 4.28
CA ARG A 57 -2.39 19.83 3.79
C ARG A 57 -1.20 19.87 4.72
N SER A 58 -0.03 20.15 4.17
CA SER A 58 1.17 20.46 4.92
C SER A 58 1.86 21.68 4.35
N TRP A 59 2.49 22.47 5.22
CA TRP A 59 3.35 23.59 4.87
C TRP A 59 4.79 23.17 5.02
N LEU A 60 5.56 23.36 3.94
CA LEU A 60 6.95 23.00 3.81
C LEU A 60 7.79 24.26 3.76
N TYR A 61 8.88 24.29 4.50
CA TYR A 61 9.86 25.37 4.49
C TYR A 61 11.14 24.80 3.95
N ARG A 62 11.44 25.17 2.68
CA ARG A 62 12.43 24.49 1.88
C ARG A 62 13.43 25.46 1.26
N MET A 63 14.59 24.93 0.85
CA MET A 63 15.69 25.73 0.34
C MET A 63 15.44 26.24 -1.08
N ARG A 64 14.65 25.51 -1.90
CA ARG A 64 14.26 25.88 -3.26
C ARG A 64 12.80 25.53 -3.52
N PRO A 65 12.01 26.36 -4.23
CA PRO A 65 10.63 26.05 -4.51
C PRO A 65 10.51 24.91 -5.54
N THR A 66 9.53 24.01 -5.39
CA THR A 66 9.31 22.92 -6.37
C THR A 66 8.97 23.41 -7.78
N ALA A 67 8.56 24.66 -7.93
CA ALA A 67 8.32 25.28 -9.24
C ALA A 67 9.60 25.52 -10.05
N ASP A 68 10.77 25.49 -9.41
CA ASP A 68 12.06 25.64 -10.05
C ASP A 68 12.54 24.31 -10.66
N HIS A 69 11.99 24.00 -11.81
CA HIS A 69 12.37 22.83 -12.61
C HIS A 69 12.30 23.11 -14.10
N ARG A 70 13.04 22.35 -14.88
CA ARG A 70 12.95 22.36 -16.35
C ARG A 70 11.67 21.68 -16.82
N PRO A 71 11.24 21.92 -18.08
CA PRO A 71 10.10 21.18 -18.63
C PRO A 71 10.32 19.66 -18.54
N PHE A 72 9.23 18.95 -18.26
CA PHE A 72 9.23 17.48 -18.27
C PHE A 72 9.28 16.94 -19.69
N GLU A 73 10.05 15.89 -19.88
CA GLU A 73 10.13 15.09 -21.10
C GLU A 73 9.60 13.69 -20.85
N ARG A 74 9.23 12.98 -21.94
CA ARG A 74 8.77 11.59 -21.83
C ARG A 74 9.89 10.71 -21.27
N TYR A 75 9.58 9.94 -20.23
CA TYR A 75 10.51 8.91 -19.74
C TYR A 75 10.62 7.77 -20.75
N ASN A 76 11.84 7.43 -21.16
CA ASN A 76 12.11 6.44 -22.21
C ASN A 76 12.75 5.14 -21.69
N GLY A 77 12.72 4.89 -20.37
CA GLY A 77 13.19 3.64 -19.78
C GLY A 77 12.33 2.45 -20.17
N ALA A 78 12.96 1.30 -20.34
CA ALA A 78 12.26 0.04 -20.59
C ALA A 78 11.73 -0.52 -19.25
N VAL A 79 10.54 -0.08 -18.84
CA VAL A 79 9.91 -0.45 -17.58
C VAL A 79 8.54 -1.09 -17.80
N LEU A 80 8.15 -1.98 -16.87
CA LEU A 80 6.82 -2.61 -16.85
C LEU A 80 5.78 -1.77 -16.07
N PHE A 81 6.14 -0.55 -15.72
CA PHE A 81 5.33 0.40 -14.96
C PHE A 81 5.35 1.79 -15.64
N PRO A 82 4.23 2.50 -15.71
CA PRO A 82 2.88 1.99 -15.49
C PRO A 82 2.45 1.07 -16.64
N GLY A 83 1.83 -0.06 -16.29
CA GLY A 83 1.27 -0.98 -17.28
C GLY A 83 -0.22 -0.71 -17.49
N SER A 84 -0.67 -0.82 -18.73
CA SER A 84 -2.09 -0.74 -19.09
C SER A 84 -2.76 -2.11 -18.99
N ALA A 85 -4.08 -2.11 -18.73
CA ALA A 85 -4.88 -3.33 -18.78
C ALA A 85 -4.81 -3.99 -20.16
N SER A 86 -4.84 -5.32 -20.18
CA SER A 86 -5.07 -6.06 -21.42
C SER A 86 -6.40 -5.64 -22.06
N THR A 87 -6.42 -5.54 -23.38
CA THR A 87 -7.63 -5.26 -24.16
C THR A 87 -8.50 -6.51 -24.37
N GLU A 88 -7.94 -7.69 -24.15
CA GLU A 88 -8.68 -8.96 -24.27
C GLU A 88 -9.66 -9.12 -23.10
N PRO A 89 -10.87 -9.63 -23.36
CA PRO A 89 -11.81 -9.97 -22.31
C PRO A 89 -11.23 -10.99 -21.34
N LEU A 90 -11.27 -10.70 -20.05
CA LEU A 90 -10.83 -11.63 -19.03
C LEU A 90 -11.93 -12.68 -18.75
N ALA A 91 -11.58 -13.97 -18.81
CA ALA A 91 -12.46 -15.03 -18.35
C ALA A 91 -12.72 -14.86 -16.84
N PRO A 92 -13.91 -15.22 -16.31
CA PRO A 92 -14.25 -15.09 -14.89
C PRO A 92 -13.56 -16.13 -13.99
N ASN A 93 -12.34 -16.51 -14.34
CA ASN A 93 -11.52 -17.45 -13.60
C ASN A 93 -10.79 -16.76 -12.47
N ARG A 94 -10.43 -17.53 -11.45
CA ARG A 94 -9.52 -17.10 -10.39
C ARG A 94 -8.10 -17.18 -10.90
N LEU A 95 -7.29 -16.18 -10.59
CA LEU A 95 -5.91 -16.09 -11.07
C LEU A 95 -4.92 -16.12 -9.90
N ARG A 96 -3.75 -16.69 -10.12
CA ARG A 96 -2.65 -16.69 -9.16
C ARG A 96 -1.30 -16.57 -9.88
N TRP A 97 -0.35 -15.94 -9.20
CA TRP A 97 1.00 -15.72 -9.68
C TRP A 97 2.01 -16.17 -8.63
N ASP A 98 3.07 -16.81 -9.09
CA ASP A 98 4.25 -17.05 -8.28
C ASP A 98 5.01 -15.75 -8.01
N PRO A 99 5.92 -15.72 -7.01
CA PRO A 99 6.81 -14.60 -6.82
C PRO A 99 7.59 -14.30 -8.09
N ALA A 100 7.53 -13.04 -8.55
CA ALA A 100 8.26 -12.65 -9.76
C ALA A 100 9.78 -12.64 -9.53
N ASP A 101 10.54 -13.02 -10.56
CA ASP A 101 12.00 -12.99 -10.52
C ASP A 101 12.54 -11.56 -10.33
N LEU A 102 13.66 -11.47 -9.62
CA LEU A 102 14.38 -10.20 -9.44
C LEU A 102 15.16 -9.86 -10.72
N PRO A 103 15.07 -8.61 -11.21
CA PRO A 103 15.93 -8.16 -12.29
C PRO A 103 17.40 -8.09 -11.83
N SER A 104 18.35 -8.20 -12.75
CA SER A 104 19.78 -8.17 -12.42
C SER A 104 20.28 -6.81 -11.93
N ASP A 105 19.68 -5.72 -12.39
CA ASP A 105 20.07 -4.34 -12.04
C ASP A 105 18.85 -3.40 -12.19
N ALA A 106 18.12 -3.20 -11.11
CA ALA A 106 16.99 -2.28 -11.08
C ALA A 106 16.89 -1.59 -9.72
N ASP A 107 16.61 -0.29 -9.76
CA ASP A 107 16.15 0.42 -8.58
C ASP A 107 14.62 0.24 -8.40
N PHE A 108 14.06 0.91 -7.40
CA PHE A 108 12.64 0.78 -7.08
C PHE A 108 11.73 1.09 -8.27
N VAL A 109 12.00 2.15 -9.04
CA VAL A 109 11.17 2.56 -10.20
C VAL A 109 11.36 1.61 -11.38
N ASP A 110 12.60 1.26 -11.69
CA ASP A 110 12.92 0.36 -12.81
C ASP A 110 12.43 -1.07 -12.54
N GLY A 111 12.36 -1.46 -11.26
CA GLY A 111 11.88 -2.76 -10.82
C GLY A 111 10.36 -2.87 -10.63
N LEU A 112 9.60 -1.77 -10.78
CA LEU A 112 8.14 -1.82 -10.74
C LEU A 112 7.57 -2.56 -11.94
N ALA A 113 6.58 -3.42 -11.67
CA ALA A 113 5.78 -4.10 -12.68
C ALA A 113 4.30 -4.02 -12.32
N THR A 114 3.48 -3.43 -13.17
CA THR A 114 2.04 -3.38 -12.97
C THR A 114 1.43 -4.75 -13.26
N MET A 115 0.73 -5.30 -12.27
CA MET A 115 0.03 -6.58 -12.39
C MET A 115 -1.45 -6.36 -12.74
N LEU A 116 -2.12 -5.54 -11.95
CA LEU A 116 -3.56 -5.35 -11.98
C LEU A 116 -3.90 -3.86 -12.03
N VAL A 117 -4.89 -3.50 -12.83
CA VAL A 117 -5.44 -2.15 -12.89
C VAL A 117 -6.96 -2.21 -12.91
N THR A 118 -7.61 -1.20 -12.36
CA THR A 118 -9.08 -1.10 -12.38
C THR A 118 -9.55 -0.05 -13.36
N LYS A 119 -9.20 1.20 -13.14
CA LYS A 119 -9.64 2.38 -13.89
C LYS A 119 -8.47 3.19 -14.43
N ASP A 120 -8.77 4.18 -15.27
CA ASP A 120 -7.80 5.18 -15.68
C ASP A 120 -7.51 6.13 -14.49
N PRO A 121 -6.27 6.45 -14.18
CA PRO A 121 -5.92 7.41 -13.13
C PRO A 121 -6.61 8.78 -13.27
N ALA A 122 -6.91 9.21 -14.49
CA ALA A 122 -7.61 10.46 -14.76
C ALA A 122 -9.07 10.49 -14.25
N GLU A 123 -9.66 9.33 -13.95
CA GLU A 123 -10.99 9.25 -13.33
C GLU A 123 -10.98 9.59 -11.83
N LEU A 124 -9.79 9.66 -11.19
CA LEU A 124 -9.60 9.91 -9.75
C LEU A 124 -10.35 8.90 -8.87
N GLU A 125 -10.50 7.70 -9.36
CA GLU A 125 -11.09 6.53 -8.72
C GLU A 125 -10.37 5.26 -9.18
N GLY A 126 -10.46 4.20 -8.38
CA GLY A 126 -9.84 2.94 -8.70
C GLY A 126 -8.49 2.74 -8.01
N VAL A 127 -7.87 1.62 -8.33
CA VAL A 127 -6.61 1.18 -7.74
C VAL A 127 -5.82 0.35 -8.75
N ALA A 128 -4.50 0.41 -8.69
CA ALA A 128 -3.63 -0.53 -9.37
C ALA A 128 -2.77 -1.29 -8.35
N VAL A 129 -2.38 -2.51 -8.70
CA VAL A 129 -1.47 -3.34 -7.90
C VAL A 129 -0.21 -3.61 -8.71
N HIS A 130 0.93 -3.28 -8.13
CA HIS A 130 2.24 -3.47 -8.73
C HIS A 130 3.10 -4.36 -7.84
N LEU A 131 4.05 -5.05 -8.44
CA LEU A 131 5.19 -5.63 -7.75
C LEU A 131 6.37 -4.67 -7.86
N TYR A 132 7.15 -4.49 -6.80
CA TYR A 132 8.47 -3.88 -6.90
C TYR A 132 9.55 -4.93 -6.64
N ARG A 133 10.68 -4.81 -7.34
CA ARG A 133 11.81 -5.75 -7.35
C ARG A 133 13.09 -4.94 -7.50
N ALA A 134 13.65 -4.48 -6.38
CA ALA A 134 14.83 -3.62 -6.37
C ALA A 134 16.09 -4.43 -6.00
N THR A 135 17.15 -4.25 -6.77
CA THR A 135 18.48 -4.85 -6.53
C THR A 135 19.54 -3.79 -6.25
N ARG A 136 19.20 -2.50 -6.42
CA ARG A 136 20.04 -1.36 -6.08
C ARG A 136 19.21 -0.18 -5.57
N SER A 137 19.86 0.69 -4.84
CA SER A 137 19.27 1.93 -4.33
C SER A 137 19.11 2.97 -5.45
N MET A 138 18.04 3.77 -5.36
CA MET A 138 17.95 5.04 -6.07
C MET A 138 18.96 6.01 -5.45
N GLN A 139 19.86 6.59 -6.25
CA GLN A 139 20.90 7.48 -5.72
C GLN A 139 20.57 8.96 -6.01
N ARG A 140 20.85 9.44 -7.23
CA ARG A 140 20.53 10.79 -7.71
C ARG A 140 19.25 10.77 -8.53
N ARG A 141 18.23 10.19 -7.94
CA ARG A 141 16.92 9.97 -8.55
C ARG A 141 15.86 10.08 -7.48
N ALA A 142 14.74 10.70 -7.80
CA ALA A 142 13.53 10.70 -6.98
C ALA A 142 12.33 10.33 -7.84
N PHE A 143 11.36 9.71 -7.22
CA PHE A 143 10.09 9.39 -7.84
C PHE A 143 8.97 10.20 -7.19
N VAL A 144 7.97 10.59 -7.98
CA VAL A 144 6.74 11.22 -7.51
C VAL A 144 5.55 10.65 -8.29
N ASP A 145 4.52 10.27 -7.57
CA ASP A 145 3.25 9.86 -8.17
C ASP A 145 2.22 11.00 -8.03
N ALA A 146 1.82 11.56 -9.17
CA ALA A 146 0.79 12.60 -9.22
C ALA A 146 -0.61 12.01 -9.44
N ASP A 147 -0.72 10.72 -9.78
CA ASP A 147 -1.98 10.04 -10.05
C ASP A 147 -2.61 9.46 -8.78
N GLY A 148 -1.80 8.93 -7.86
CA GLY A 148 -2.28 8.24 -6.69
C GLY A 148 -1.40 8.41 -5.44
N GLU A 149 -1.89 7.94 -4.31
CA GLU A 149 -1.05 7.65 -3.15
C GLU A 149 -0.61 6.18 -3.20
N LEU A 150 0.57 5.89 -2.67
CA LEU A 150 1.17 4.56 -2.73
C LEU A 150 1.15 3.91 -1.35
N LEU A 151 0.50 2.76 -1.22
CA LEU A 151 0.66 1.85 -0.09
C LEU A 151 1.74 0.83 -0.46
N ILE A 152 2.90 0.92 0.18
CA ILE A 152 4.07 0.07 -0.07
C ILE A 152 4.11 -1.04 0.98
N ILE A 153 4.19 -2.30 0.53
CA ILE A 153 4.10 -3.49 1.37
C ILE A 153 5.34 -4.38 1.12
N PRO A 154 6.42 -4.21 1.88
CA PRO A 154 7.60 -5.05 1.75
C PRO A 154 7.32 -6.52 2.08
N GLN A 155 7.79 -7.42 1.21
CA GLN A 155 7.78 -8.85 1.40
C GLN A 155 9.16 -9.38 1.80
N ALA A 156 10.23 -8.90 1.16
CA ALA A 156 11.61 -9.23 1.46
C ALA A 156 12.50 -7.99 1.28
N GLY A 157 13.51 -7.87 2.13
CA GLY A 157 14.39 -6.70 2.18
C GLY A 157 13.73 -5.50 2.85
N THR A 158 14.53 -4.72 3.58
CA THR A 158 14.06 -3.47 4.21
C THR A 158 14.23 -2.31 3.24
N LEU A 159 13.21 -1.47 3.13
CA LEU A 159 13.30 -0.21 2.40
C LEU A 159 13.62 0.93 3.37
N ARG A 160 14.64 1.72 3.04
CA ARG A 160 14.78 3.07 3.59
C ARG A 160 14.21 4.06 2.58
N ILE A 161 13.07 4.65 2.91
CA ILE A 161 12.39 5.61 2.06
C ILE A 161 12.75 7.01 2.54
N VAL A 162 13.42 7.78 1.69
CA VAL A 162 13.70 9.21 1.89
C VAL A 162 12.57 9.98 1.23
N THR A 163 11.85 10.79 2.00
CA THR A 163 10.77 11.64 1.49
C THR A 163 11.11 13.11 1.69
N GLU A 164 10.35 14.01 1.09
CA GLU A 164 10.47 15.46 1.32
C GLU A 164 10.23 15.84 2.80
N LEU A 165 9.55 15.00 3.59
CA LEU A 165 9.21 15.28 4.98
C LEU A 165 10.05 14.51 6.00
N GLY A 166 10.97 13.65 5.56
CA GLY A 166 11.85 12.87 6.42
C GLY A 166 12.01 11.42 5.99
N LEU A 167 12.52 10.58 6.88
CA LEU A 167 12.99 9.24 6.60
C LEU A 167 12.07 8.17 7.20
N LEU A 168 11.78 7.12 6.43
CA LEU A 168 11.05 5.94 6.89
C LEU A 168 11.88 4.67 6.69
N ASP A 169 12.04 3.86 7.72
CA ASP A 169 12.53 2.48 7.62
C ASP A 169 11.34 1.52 7.58
N VAL A 170 11.21 0.75 6.52
CA VAL A 170 10.05 -0.09 6.25
C VAL A 170 10.51 -1.53 6.01
N PRO A 171 10.68 -2.32 7.08
CA PRO A 171 11.00 -3.75 6.96
C PRO A 171 9.76 -4.57 6.55
N PRO A 172 9.92 -5.84 6.12
CA PRO A 172 8.80 -6.77 5.98
C PRO A 172 7.94 -6.85 7.24
N GLY A 173 6.60 -6.86 7.07
CA GLY A 173 5.65 -6.76 8.17
C GLY A 173 5.32 -5.34 8.62
N THR A 174 5.98 -4.33 8.04
CA THR A 174 5.63 -2.91 8.17
C THR A 174 5.20 -2.39 6.80
N VAL A 175 4.17 -1.55 6.76
CA VAL A 175 3.72 -0.89 5.52
C VAL A 175 3.99 0.61 5.60
N ALA A 176 4.13 1.25 4.44
CA ALA A 176 4.23 2.70 4.34
C ALA A 176 3.24 3.26 3.34
N VAL A 177 2.70 4.43 3.65
CA VAL A 177 1.88 5.21 2.72
C VAL A 177 2.63 6.48 2.34
N ILE A 178 2.84 6.65 1.03
CA ILE A 178 3.41 7.87 0.46
C ILE A 178 2.29 8.65 -0.20
N PRO A 179 1.96 9.84 0.31
CA PRO A 179 0.90 10.66 -0.24
C PRO A 179 1.13 11.06 -1.70
N ARG A 180 0.03 11.24 -2.45
CA ARG A 180 0.05 11.74 -3.83
C ARG A 180 0.84 13.06 -3.93
N GLY A 181 1.73 13.15 -4.91
CA GLY A 181 2.52 14.34 -5.19
C GLY A 181 3.75 14.54 -4.32
N MET A 182 4.05 13.62 -3.39
CA MET A 182 5.25 13.67 -2.56
C MET A 182 6.42 12.98 -3.25
N LYS A 183 7.55 13.67 -3.35
CA LYS A 183 8.77 13.08 -3.88
C LYS A 183 9.42 12.16 -2.86
N PHE A 184 9.92 11.03 -3.34
CA PHE A 184 10.67 10.10 -2.52
C PHE A 184 11.74 9.36 -3.32
N ARG A 185 12.70 8.78 -2.64
CA ARG A 185 13.63 7.78 -3.17
C ARG A 185 13.73 6.60 -2.22
N VAL A 186 14.06 5.44 -2.76
CA VAL A 186 14.20 4.21 -2.00
C VAL A 186 15.67 3.76 -2.02
N ALA A 187 16.19 3.50 -0.82
CA ALA A 187 17.47 2.82 -0.64
C ALA A 187 17.24 1.42 -0.09
N VAL A 188 18.03 0.47 -0.58
CA VAL A 188 18.00 -0.93 -0.19
C VAL A 188 19.41 -1.41 0.18
N ASP A 189 19.49 -2.37 1.08
CA ASP A 189 20.72 -3.09 1.39
C ASP A 189 20.63 -4.49 0.76
N GLY A 190 21.06 -4.58 -0.50
CA GLY A 190 20.89 -5.77 -1.33
C GLY A 190 19.51 -5.84 -2.00
N GLU A 191 18.98 -7.04 -2.13
CA GLU A 191 17.72 -7.30 -2.82
C GLU A 191 16.50 -6.98 -1.95
N ALA A 192 15.50 -6.34 -2.55
CA ALA A 192 14.22 -6.08 -1.91
C ALA A 192 13.07 -6.28 -2.90
N ARG A 193 11.97 -6.86 -2.43
CA ARG A 193 10.75 -7.02 -3.21
C ARG A 193 9.51 -6.93 -2.34
N GLY A 194 8.40 -6.65 -2.97
CA GLY A 194 7.10 -6.54 -2.34
C GLY A 194 6.05 -6.00 -3.29
N TYR A 195 5.05 -5.38 -2.72
CA TYR A 195 3.88 -4.93 -3.45
C TYR A 195 3.66 -3.44 -3.26
N VAL A 196 3.01 -2.83 -4.22
CA VAL A 196 2.53 -1.45 -4.15
C VAL A 196 1.08 -1.42 -4.59
N ALA A 197 0.20 -0.94 -3.73
CA ALA A 197 -1.15 -0.57 -4.12
C ALA A 197 -1.19 0.94 -4.37
N GLU A 198 -1.52 1.33 -5.59
CA GLU A 198 -1.65 2.72 -6.01
C GLU A 198 -3.13 3.11 -5.98
N ASN A 199 -3.50 3.96 -5.05
CA ASN A 199 -4.87 4.41 -4.81
C ASN A 199 -5.14 5.72 -5.54
N TYR A 200 -5.99 5.69 -6.56
CA TYR A 200 -6.40 6.88 -7.33
C TYR A 200 -7.51 7.69 -6.67
N GLY A 201 -8.20 7.10 -5.70
CA GLY A 201 -9.36 7.69 -5.03
C GLY A 201 -9.01 8.64 -3.89
N ALA A 202 -9.92 8.74 -2.96
CA ALA A 202 -9.74 9.51 -1.73
C ALA A 202 -8.58 8.93 -0.89
N PRO A 203 -7.86 9.76 -0.11
CA PRO A 203 -6.78 9.27 0.74
C PRO A 203 -7.23 8.16 1.68
N LEU A 204 -6.34 7.22 1.92
CA LEU A 204 -6.52 6.15 2.90
C LEU A 204 -6.78 6.73 4.30
N ARG A 205 -7.75 6.17 4.98
CA ARG A 205 -8.15 6.54 6.34
C ARG A 205 -8.40 5.31 7.20
N LEU A 206 -8.52 5.48 8.49
CA LEU A 206 -8.95 4.41 9.38
C LEU A 206 -10.41 4.04 9.09
N PRO A 207 -10.76 2.74 9.11
CA PRO A 207 -12.14 2.31 8.92
C PRO A 207 -13.02 2.71 10.10
N GLU A 208 -14.34 2.72 9.88
CA GLU A 208 -15.33 2.90 10.95
C GLU A 208 -15.28 1.70 11.91
N LEU A 209 -15.28 1.97 13.21
CA LEU A 209 -15.19 0.93 14.24
C LEU A 209 -16.51 0.17 14.43
N GLY A 210 -17.63 0.85 14.29
CA GLY A 210 -18.95 0.26 14.50
C GLY A 210 -19.07 -0.44 15.87
N PRO A 211 -19.65 -1.65 15.91
CA PRO A 211 -19.81 -2.41 17.15
C PRO A 211 -18.49 -2.96 17.74
N ILE A 212 -17.38 -2.94 16.99
CA ILE A 212 -16.06 -3.40 17.45
C ILE A 212 -15.57 -2.57 18.62
N GLY A 213 -15.85 -1.26 18.61
CA GLY A 213 -15.40 -0.33 19.64
C GLY A 213 -13.94 0.12 19.49
N ALA A 214 -13.50 0.98 20.39
CA ALA A 214 -12.26 1.73 20.25
C ALA A 214 -10.95 0.91 20.42
N ASN A 215 -11.04 -0.31 20.94
CA ASN A 215 -9.87 -1.15 21.20
C ASN A 215 -9.60 -2.20 20.12
N GLY A 216 -10.40 -2.22 19.07
CA GLY A 216 -10.20 -3.11 17.93
C GLY A 216 -9.44 -2.45 16.78
N LEU A 217 -9.03 -3.25 15.80
CA LEU A 217 -8.38 -2.81 14.56
C LEU A 217 -7.02 -2.11 14.79
N ALA A 218 -6.59 -1.27 13.85
CA ALA A 218 -5.39 -0.49 13.97
C ALA A 218 -5.59 0.71 14.90
N ASN A 219 -4.72 0.86 15.90
CA ASN A 219 -4.80 2.00 16.82
C ASN A 219 -4.12 3.23 16.18
N PRO A 220 -4.76 4.41 16.15
CA PRO A 220 -4.17 5.63 15.60
C PRO A 220 -2.77 5.97 16.15
N ARG A 221 -2.48 5.69 17.41
CA ARG A 221 -1.18 5.99 18.05
C ARG A 221 -0.02 5.14 17.49
N ASP A 222 -0.31 4.01 16.84
CA ASP A 222 0.71 3.08 16.34
C ASP A 222 1.17 3.41 14.92
N PHE A 223 0.59 4.43 14.30
CA PHE A 223 1.06 5.01 13.05
C PHE A 223 2.17 6.01 13.31
N GLU A 224 3.23 5.95 12.52
CA GLU A 224 4.45 6.72 12.71
C GLU A 224 4.75 7.58 11.49
N THR A 225 4.91 8.88 11.72
CA THR A 225 5.24 9.91 10.73
C THR A 225 6.68 10.39 10.95
N PRO A 226 7.49 10.62 9.91
CA PRO A 226 8.89 10.98 10.09
C PRO A 226 9.05 12.39 10.69
N VAL A 227 10.13 12.61 11.42
CA VAL A 227 10.59 13.96 11.76
C VAL A 227 11.31 14.59 10.57
N ALA A 228 11.36 15.93 10.52
CA ALA A 228 12.05 16.66 9.46
C ALA A 228 13.51 16.22 9.33
N TRP A 229 13.89 15.97 8.12
CA TRP A 229 15.26 15.68 7.69
C TRP A 229 15.46 16.29 6.30
N PHE A 230 16.61 16.83 6.01
CA PHE A 230 16.89 17.45 4.72
C PHE A 230 18.29 17.09 4.20
N GLU A 231 18.46 17.28 2.91
CA GLU A 231 19.70 17.06 2.18
C GLU A 231 20.07 18.35 1.43
N ASP A 232 21.17 18.98 1.87
CA ASP A 232 21.75 20.13 1.17
C ASP A 232 22.81 19.63 0.18
N ARG A 233 22.38 19.35 -1.05
CA ARG A 233 23.24 18.77 -2.07
C ARG A 233 22.96 19.39 -3.43
N ASP A 234 23.94 20.11 -3.95
CA ASP A 234 23.92 20.74 -5.28
C ASP A 234 24.51 19.81 -6.34
N GLU A 235 23.77 18.74 -6.64
CA GLU A 235 24.11 17.76 -7.67
C GLU A 235 22.90 17.46 -8.55
N PRO A 236 23.10 17.21 -9.86
CA PRO A 236 22.01 16.84 -10.74
C PRO A 236 21.23 15.64 -10.20
N THR A 237 19.92 15.80 -10.05
CA THR A 237 19.01 14.77 -9.58
C THR A 237 17.87 14.60 -10.58
N GLU A 238 17.70 13.37 -11.08
CA GLU A 238 16.59 13.01 -11.95
C GLU A 238 15.28 12.92 -11.11
N ILE A 239 14.24 13.57 -11.60
CA ILE A 239 12.88 13.40 -11.10
C ILE A 239 12.10 12.59 -12.11
N VAL A 240 11.63 11.41 -11.70
CA VAL A 240 10.68 10.61 -12.47
C VAL A 240 9.29 10.85 -11.89
N GLN A 241 8.38 11.36 -12.71
CA GLN A 241 7.00 11.64 -12.30
C GLN A 241 6.02 10.77 -13.07
N LYS A 242 5.15 10.06 -12.35
CA LYS A 242 3.97 9.46 -12.94
C LYS A 242 2.84 10.49 -12.99
N SER A 243 2.27 10.72 -14.16
CA SER A 243 1.14 11.63 -14.38
C SER A 243 0.28 11.16 -15.54
N LEU A 244 -1.03 11.08 -15.32
CA LEU A 244 -2.03 10.60 -16.29
C LEU A 244 -1.63 9.23 -16.90
N GLY A 245 -1.23 8.29 -16.03
CA GLY A 245 -0.86 6.94 -16.44
C GLY A 245 0.43 6.84 -17.26
N ALA A 246 1.28 7.86 -17.23
CA ALA A 246 2.52 7.89 -17.99
C ALA A 246 3.69 8.40 -17.14
N LEU A 247 4.91 7.97 -17.46
CA LEU A 247 6.12 8.46 -16.81
C LEU A 247 6.73 9.62 -17.60
N TRP A 248 7.17 10.60 -16.84
CA TRP A 248 7.84 11.81 -17.29
C TRP A 248 9.12 12.00 -16.50
N THR A 249 10.08 12.70 -17.06
CA THR A 249 11.35 13.00 -16.37
C THR A 249 11.76 14.45 -16.54
N THR A 250 12.43 14.98 -15.52
CA THR A 250 13.16 16.23 -15.56
C THR A 250 14.39 16.12 -14.67
N THR A 251 15.33 17.03 -14.79
CA THR A 251 16.53 17.09 -13.94
C THR A 251 16.54 18.40 -13.16
N LEU A 252 16.68 18.28 -11.84
CA LEU A 252 17.02 19.39 -10.96
C LEU A 252 18.53 19.47 -10.81
N ASP A 253 19.08 20.68 -10.59
CA ASP A 253 20.50 20.86 -10.31
C ASP A 253 20.86 20.65 -8.82
N HIS A 254 19.89 20.12 -8.04
CA HIS A 254 19.98 19.92 -6.59
C HIS A 254 19.13 18.70 -6.15
N SER A 255 19.28 18.31 -4.89
CA SER A 255 18.39 17.33 -4.25
C SER A 255 16.99 17.92 -4.01
N PRO A 256 15.89 17.20 -4.32
CA PRO A 256 14.54 17.64 -3.98
C PRO A 256 14.19 17.45 -2.49
N PHE A 257 15.06 16.82 -1.71
CA PHE A 257 14.84 16.52 -0.28
C PHE A 257 15.40 17.65 0.59
N ASP A 258 15.03 18.89 0.28
CA ASP A 258 15.56 20.13 0.82
C ASP A 258 14.59 20.84 1.78
N VAL A 259 13.59 20.13 2.28
CA VAL A 259 12.61 20.65 3.26
C VAL A 259 13.21 20.63 4.65
N VAL A 260 13.53 21.80 5.18
CA VAL A 260 14.21 21.97 6.48
C VAL A 260 13.25 21.87 7.65
N ALA A 261 11.99 22.28 7.45
CA ALA A 261 10.94 22.21 8.45
C ALA A 261 9.58 22.06 7.77
N TRP A 262 8.63 21.45 8.48
CA TRP A 262 7.28 21.31 7.97
C TRP A 262 6.27 21.18 9.12
N HIS A 263 5.01 21.50 8.85
CA HIS A 263 3.89 21.19 9.72
C HIS A 263 2.63 20.87 8.90
N GLY A 264 1.74 20.07 9.42
CA GLY A 264 0.48 19.71 8.79
C GLY A 264 0.04 18.29 9.05
N ASN A 265 -0.95 17.84 8.28
CA ASN A 265 -1.55 16.51 8.38
C ASN A 265 -1.54 15.73 7.05
N TYR A 266 -0.89 16.23 6.02
CA TYR A 266 -0.64 15.53 4.76
C TYR A 266 0.83 15.13 4.72
N ALA A 267 1.12 13.96 5.26
CA ALA A 267 2.48 13.49 5.48
C ALA A 267 2.55 11.97 5.24
N PRO A 268 3.72 11.42 4.89
CA PRO A 268 3.91 9.99 4.77
C PRO A 268 3.89 9.36 6.16
N TYR A 269 3.50 8.11 6.22
CA TYR A 269 3.50 7.36 7.47
C TYR A 269 3.81 5.89 7.24
N ARG A 270 4.20 5.20 8.31
CA ARG A 270 4.34 3.75 8.34
C ARG A 270 3.51 3.15 9.47
N TYR A 271 3.22 1.86 9.34
CA TYR A 271 2.49 1.09 10.36
C TYR A 271 3.04 -0.33 10.44
N ASP A 272 3.36 -0.76 11.66
CA ASP A 272 3.78 -2.13 11.97
C ASP A 272 2.53 -3.03 12.10
N LEU A 273 2.36 -3.96 11.16
CA LEU A 273 1.20 -4.85 11.09
C LEU A 273 1.06 -5.77 12.30
N SER A 274 2.15 -6.02 13.04
CA SER A 274 2.12 -6.82 14.26
C SER A 274 1.35 -6.15 15.41
N ARG A 275 1.11 -4.83 15.31
CA ARG A 275 0.34 -4.05 16.29
C ARG A 275 -1.16 -4.04 16.03
N PHE A 276 -1.60 -4.69 14.96
CA PHE A 276 -3.02 -4.78 14.65
C PHE A 276 -3.77 -5.59 15.70
N ASN A 277 -4.82 -5.00 16.30
CA ASN A 277 -5.60 -5.66 17.32
C ASN A 277 -6.78 -6.44 16.71
N VAL A 278 -6.56 -7.74 16.53
CA VAL A 278 -7.57 -8.65 15.97
C VAL A 278 -8.70 -8.86 16.95
N ILE A 279 -9.93 -8.62 16.50
CA ILE A 279 -11.13 -9.05 17.20
C ILE A 279 -11.33 -10.53 16.91
N GLY A 280 -11.23 -11.37 17.97
CA GLY A 280 -11.07 -12.81 17.80
C GLY A 280 -12.25 -13.54 17.20
N THR A 281 -13.46 -13.49 17.80
CA THR A 281 -14.54 -14.37 17.38
C THR A 281 -15.90 -13.95 17.92
N ILE A 282 -16.94 -14.52 17.33
CA ILE A 282 -18.29 -14.65 17.88
C ILE A 282 -18.56 -16.12 18.21
N SER A 283 -19.50 -16.43 19.13
CA SER A 283 -19.61 -17.75 19.75
C SER A 283 -19.86 -18.89 18.79
N PHE A 284 -20.77 -18.71 17.81
CA PHE A 284 -21.24 -19.78 16.94
C PHE A 284 -21.03 -19.50 15.46
N ASP A 285 -20.19 -18.54 15.11
CA ASP A 285 -19.99 -18.19 13.72
C ASP A 285 -18.58 -17.70 13.43
N HIS A 286 -18.23 -17.61 12.14
CA HIS A 286 -16.99 -17.04 11.69
C HIS A 286 -17.13 -15.51 11.63
N PRO A 287 -16.19 -14.73 12.18
CA PRO A 287 -16.23 -13.28 12.07
C PRO A 287 -16.15 -12.80 10.61
N ASP A 288 -16.86 -11.73 10.30
CA ASP A 288 -16.81 -11.08 8.99
C ASP A 288 -15.39 -10.51 8.71
N PRO A 289 -14.85 -10.64 7.48
CA PRO A 289 -13.50 -10.14 7.15
C PRO A 289 -13.29 -8.64 7.34
N SER A 290 -14.33 -7.83 7.46
CA SER A 290 -14.23 -6.40 7.76
C SER A 290 -13.47 -6.09 9.05
N ILE A 291 -13.45 -7.05 10.01
CA ILE A 291 -12.66 -6.93 11.24
C ILE A 291 -11.15 -6.94 11.03
N PHE A 292 -10.68 -7.22 9.84
CA PHE A 292 -9.26 -7.25 9.47
C PHE A 292 -8.83 -6.03 8.65
N THR A 293 -9.71 -5.05 8.44
CA THR A 293 -9.41 -3.85 7.67
C THR A 293 -8.48 -2.91 8.44
N VAL A 294 -7.31 -2.62 7.89
CA VAL A 294 -6.33 -1.69 8.45
C VAL A 294 -6.62 -0.27 8.01
N LEU A 295 -6.79 -0.07 6.70
CA LEU A 295 -7.03 1.23 6.07
C LEU A 295 -8.11 1.09 4.99
N THR A 296 -8.87 2.15 4.78
CA THR A 296 -9.91 2.22 3.74
C THR A 296 -9.82 3.53 2.95
N SER A 297 -10.01 3.47 1.65
CA SER A 297 -10.26 4.61 0.78
C SER A 297 -11.74 4.60 0.39
N PRO A 298 -12.55 5.58 0.79
CA PRO A 298 -13.96 5.61 0.42
C PRO A 298 -14.12 5.87 -1.08
N SER A 299 -15.16 5.28 -1.68
CA SER A 299 -15.60 5.65 -3.02
C SER A 299 -16.70 6.74 -2.96
N ASN A 300 -17.12 7.23 -4.13
CA ASN A 300 -18.24 8.16 -4.25
C ASN A 300 -19.60 7.49 -3.98
N VAL A 301 -19.64 6.18 -3.75
CA VAL A 301 -20.85 5.43 -3.42
C VAL A 301 -20.79 4.99 -1.98
N ALA A 302 -21.70 5.48 -1.16
CA ALA A 302 -21.76 5.14 0.26
C ALA A 302 -21.87 3.61 0.46
N GLY A 303 -21.09 3.09 1.43
CA GLY A 303 -21.05 1.67 1.77
C GLY A 303 -20.21 0.79 0.82
N ARG A 304 -19.46 1.40 -0.12
CA ARG A 304 -18.54 0.69 -1.01
C ARG A 304 -17.19 1.38 -1.00
N ALA A 305 -16.14 0.64 -0.67
CA ALA A 305 -14.80 1.19 -0.68
C ALA A 305 -14.24 1.28 -2.11
N ASN A 306 -13.48 2.35 -2.38
CA ASN A 306 -12.61 2.41 -3.55
C ASN A 306 -11.46 1.41 -3.40
N ALA A 307 -10.87 1.36 -2.21
CA ALA A 307 -9.87 0.37 -1.84
C ALA A 307 -9.91 0.12 -0.33
N ASP A 308 -9.89 -1.15 0.08
CA ASP A 308 -9.66 -1.57 1.44
C ASP A 308 -8.33 -2.33 1.53
N PHE A 309 -7.51 -1.98 2.49
CA PHE A 309 -6.33 -2.74 2.85
C PHE A 309 -6.64 -3.61 4.06
N VAL A 310 -6.70 -4.90 3.82
CA VAL A 310 -7.08 -5.94 4.78
C VAL A 310 -5.86 -6.81 5.06
N ILE A 311 -5.68 -7.29 6.28
CA ILE A 311 -4.59 -8.22 6.62
C ILE A 311 -5.15 -9.47 7.29
N PHE A 312 -4.43 -10.57 7.19
CA PHE A 312 -4.71 -11.83 7.87
C PHE A 312 -3.56 -12.15 8.83
N PRO A 313 -3.57 -11.51 10.03
CA PRO A 313 -2.48 -11.62 10.99
C PRO A 313 -2.62 -12.86 11.87
N PRO A 314 -1.61 -13.16 12.72
CA PRO A 314 -1.73 -14.17 13.76
C PRO A 314 -2.94 -13.92 14.66
N ARG A 315 -3.70 -15.01 14.95
CA ARG A 315 -4.97 -14.91 15.68
C ARG A 315 -5.40 -16.21 16.32
N TRP A 316 -6.27 -16.12 17.32
CA TRP A 316 -6.94 -17.27 17.91
C TRP A 316 -8.21 -17.62 17.13
N MET A 317 -8.39 -18.93 16.89
CA MET A 317 -9.59 -19.52 16.28
C MET A 317 -10.31 -20.33 17.37
N VAL A 318 -11.44 -19.80 17.84
CA VAL A 318 -12.14 -20.35 19.02
C VAL A 318 -13.65 -20.50 18.84
N ALA A 319 -14.21 -20.15 17.66
CA ALA A 319 -15.63 -20.28 17.40
C ALA A 319 -16.12 -21.73 17.61
N GLU A 320 -17.19 -21.89 18.39
CA GLU A 320 -17.77 -23.18 18.73
C GLU A 320 -18.56 -23.71 17.55
N ASP A 321 -18.48 -25.01 17.29
CA ASP A 321 -19.26 -25.73 16.27
C ASP A 321 -19.36 -25.01 14.92
N THR A 322 -18.28 -24.37 14.52
CA THR A 322 -18.22 -23.48 13.34
C THR A 322 -17.10 -23.90 12.39
N PHE A 323 -17.39 -23.89 11.08
CA PHE A 323 -16.36 -24.01 10.06
C PHE A 323 -15.42 -22.79 10.13
N ARG A 324 -14.16 -23.00 10.48
CA ARG A 324 -13.24 -21.90 10.86
C ARG A 324 -12.49 -21.23 9.72
N PRO A 325 -12.15 -21.89 8.59
CA PRO A 325 -11.65 -21.20 7.41
C PRO A 325 -12.68 -20.22 6.85
N PRO A 326 -12.27 -19.26 6.02
CA PRO A 326 -13.23 -18.44 5.27
C PRO A 326 -14.21 -19.36 4.52
N TRP A 327 -15.50 -19.06 4.62
CA TRP A 327 -16.54 -19.86 3.95
C TRP A 327 -16.51 -19.66 2.43
N PHE A 328 -17.15 -20.57 1.68
CA PHE A 328 -17.36 -20.35 0.25
C PHE A 328 -18.24 -19.14 0.02
N HIS A 329 -17.81 -18.23 -0.84
CA HIS A 329 -18.55 -16.98 -1.07
C HIS A 329 -18.36 -16.43 -2.48
N ARG A 330 -19.15 -15.44 -2.79
CA ARG A 330 -19.06 -14.57 -3.96
C ARG A 330 -19.28 -13.15 -3.48
N ASN A 331 -18.36 -12.26 -3.81
CA ASN A 331 -18.36 -10.89 -3.33
C ASN A 331 -18.61 -9.92 -4.49
N VAL A 332 -19.26 -8.79 -4.23
CA VAL A 332 -19.37 -7.66 -5.18
C VAL A 332 -18.08 -6.86 -5.28
N MET A 333 -17.13 -7.13 -4.42
CA MET A 333 -15.78 -6.56 -4.46
C MET A 333 -14.82 -7.50 -5.18
N SER A 334 -13.73 -6.94 -5.71
CA SER A 334 -12.61 -7.70 -6.27
C SER A 334 -11.47 -7.75 -5.29
N GLU A 335 -10.81 -8.88 -5.16
CA GLU A 335 -9.84 -9.19 -4.13
C GLU A 335 -8.48 -9.53 -4.74
N ALA A 336 -7.48 -8.66 -4.57
CA ALA A 336 -6.08 -8.94 -4.89
C ALA A 336 -5.34 -9.25 -3.60
N MET A 337 -4.91 -10.52 -3.41
CA MET A 337 -4.28 -11.00 -2.20
C MET A 337 -2.79 -11.27 -2.41
N GLY A 338 -1.96 -10.83 -1.46
CA GLY A 338 -0.53 -11.14 -1.41
C GLY A 338 -0.14 -11.85 -0.12
N LEU A 339 0.95 -12.60 -0.16
CA LEU A 339 1.51 -13.31 0.99
C LEU A 339 2.86 -12.70 1.36
N ILE A 340 2.96 -12.12 2.56
CA ILE A 340 4.20 -11.54 3.07
C ILE A 340 5.13 -12.64 3.60
N HIS A 341 4.63 -13.51 4.46
CA HIS A 341 5.38 -14.67 4.96
C HIS A 341 4.46 -15.80 5.45
N GLY A 342 5.03 -17.00 5.58
CA GLY A 342 4.32 -18.18 6.08
C GLY A 342 3.45 -18.84 5.02
N ALA A 343 2.29 -19.36 5.42
CA ALA A 343 1.31 -19.98 4.58
C ALA A 343 -0.09 -19.38 4.85
N TYR A 344 -0.93 -19.32 3.84
CA TYR A 344 -2.30 -18.84 4.00
C TYR A 344 -3.23 -20.00 4.38
N ASP A 345 -4.04 -19.82 5.42
CA ASP A 345 -4.85 -20.87 6.06
C ASP A 345 -5.98 -21.46 5.21
N ALA A 346 -6.40 -20.79 4.16
CA ALA A 346 -7.41 -21.29 3.22
C ALA A 346 -6.84 -22.06 2.02
N LYS A 347 -5.51 -22.20 1.91
CA LYS A 347 -4.82 -22.84 0.80
C LYS A 347 -3.72 -23.76 1.34
N ALA A 348 -3.84 -25.04 1.09
CA ALA A 348 -2.87 -26.04 1.55
C ALA A 348 -1.50 -25.87 0.87
N GLU A 349 -1.49 -25.55 -0.43
CA GLU A 349 -0.25 -25.44 -1.23
C GLU A 349 -0.37 -24.38 -2.33
N GLY A 350 0.78 -24.07 -2.95
CA GLY A 350 0.85 -23.30 -4.19
C GLY A 350 0.73 -21.79 -4.04
N PHE A 351 0.65 -21.23 -2.82
CA PHE A 351 0.69 -19.79 -2.59
C PHE A 351 1.94 -19.44 -1.78
N ALA A 352 2.99 -19.06 -2.47
CA ALA A 352 4.29 -18.75 -1.86
C ALA A 352 4.38 -17.27 -1.43
N PRO A 353 5.19 -16.93 -0.39
CA PRO A 353 5.51 -15.55 -0.04
C PRO A 353 6.09 -14.77 -1.24
N GLY A 354 5.52 -13.61 -1.53
CA GLY A 354 5.81 -12.83 -2.74
C GLY A 354 4.87 -13.09 -3.91
N GLY A 355 4.02 -14.13 -3.82
CA GLY A 355 2.98 -14.43 -4.79
C GLY A 355 1.77 -13.50 -4.67
N LEU A 356 0.93 -13.50 -5.70
CA LEU A 356 -0.30 -12.71 -5.79
C LEU A 356 -1.45 -13.61 -6.25
N SER A 357 -2.69 -13.37 -5.80
CA SER A 357 -3.89 -13.99 -6.34
C SER A 357 -4.97 -12.94 -6.59
N LEU A 358 -5.88 -13.24 -7.53
CA LEU A 358 -7.03 -12.41 -7.87
C LEU A 358 -8.31 -13.24 -7.86
N HIS A 359 -9.26 -12.81 -7.05
CA HIS A 359 -10.67 -13.24 -7.09
C HIS A 359 -11.50 -12.01 -7.49
N ASN A 360 -11.86 -11.94 -8.75
CA ASN A 360 -12.59 -10.80 -9.30
C ASN A 360 -14.07 -10.85 -8.92
N LEU A 361 -14.80 -9.75 -9.16
CA LEU A 361 -16.22 -9.59 -8.84
C LEU A 361 -17.02 -10.88 -9.06
N MET A 362 -17.79 -11.32 -8.07
CA MET A 362 -18.70 -12.46 -8.12
C MET A 362 -18.05 -13.80 -8.48
N SER A 363 -16.72 -13.87 -8.52
CA SER A 363 -16.00 -15.14 -8.66
C SER A 363 -16.16 -15.98 -7.40
N GLY A 364 -16.74 -17.19 -7.53
CA GLY A 364 -16.94 -18.10 -6.40
C GLY A 364 -15.59 -18.65 -5.91
N HIS A 365 -15.30 -18.50 -4.62
CA HIS A 365 -14.06 -19.01 -4.02
C HIS A 365 -14.24 -19.30 -2.52
N GLY A 366 -13.19 -19.77 -1.88
CA GLY A 366 -13.16 -20.21 -0.50
C GLY A 366 -11.97 -21.12 -0.26
N PRO A 367 -11.99 -22.03 0.72
CA PRO A 367 -10.93 -23.01 0.92
C PRO A 367 -10.83 -23.95 -0.29
N ASP A 368 -9.63 -24.43 -0.58
CA ASP A 368 -9.43 -25.53 -1.51
C ASP A 368 -9.98 -26.85 -0.93
N LEU A 369 -10.00 -27.91 -1.74
CA LEU A 369 -10.59 -29.19 -1.33
C LEU A 369 -9.93 -29.76 -0.08
N ASP A 370 -8.60 -29.71 -0.01
CA ASP A 370 -7.84 -30.30 1.11
C ASP A 370 -8.06 -29.50 2.41
N SER A 371 -8.01 -28.18 2.33
CA SER A 371 -8.30 -27.30 3.48
C SER A 371 -9.76 -27.47 3.95
N TRP A 372 -10.71 -27.60 3.03
CA TRP A 372 -12.10 -27.85 3.36
C TRP A 372 -12.27 -29.19 4.08
N GLN A 373 -11.67 -30.27 3.57
CA GLN A 373 -11.78 -31.59 4.17
C GLN A 373 -11.18 -31.60 5.57
N GLN A 374 -9.96 -31.11 5.72
CA GLN A 374 -9.29 -31.02 7.03
C GLN A 374 -10.12 -30.21 8.05
N ALA A 375 -10.66 -29.06 7.63
CA ALA A 375 -11.45 -28.22 8.51
C ALA A 375 -12.81 -28.82 8.87
N SER A 376 -13.43 -29.59 7.94
CA SER A 376 -14.71 -30.24 8.17
C SER A 376 -14.62 -31.46 9.13
N GLU A 377 -13.46 -32.09 9.19
CA GLU A 377 -13.19 -33.27 10.02
C GLU A 377 -12.45 -32.93 11.33
N ALA A 378 -12.03 -31.66 11.50
CA ALA A 378 -11.21 -31.24 12.64
C ALA A 378 -11.96 -31.33 13.98
N GLU A 379 -11.31 -31.86 15.01
CA GLU A 379 -11.76 -31.69 16.39
C GLU A 379 -11.57 -30.23 16.83
N LEU A 380 -12.67 -29.51 17.04
CA LEU A 380 -12.65 -28.09 17.37
C LEU A 380 -12.19 -27.87 18.80
N LYS A 381 -11.02 -27.24 18.92
CA LYS A 381 -10.44 -26.73 20.17
C LYS A 381 -9.81 -25.37 19.90
N PRO A 382 -9.54 -24.55 20.93
CA PRO A 382 -8.80 -23.31 20.71
C PRO A 382 -7.48 -23.57 19.97
N ALA A 383 -7.29 -22.91 18.82
CA ALA A 383 -6.10 -23.01 17.99
C ALA A 383 -5.60 -21.63 17.64
N LYS A 384 -4.29 -21.42 17.63
CA LYS A 384 -3.67 -20.17 17.24
C LYS A 384 -3.06 -20.30 15.84
N ILE A 385 -3.45 -19.42 14.93
CA ILE A 385 -2.76 -19.22 13.67
C ILE A 385 -1.62 -18.27 13.96
N GLU A 386 -0.38 -18.65 13.63
CA GLU A 386 0.81 -17.83 13.82
C GLU A 386 1.88 -18.17 12.79
N GLY A 387 2.91 -17.32 12.69
CA GLY A 387 3.99 -17.49 11.71
C GLY A 387 3.57 -17.18 10.26
N THR A 388 2.44 -16.49 10.07
CA THR A 388 1.94 -16.12 8.75
C THR A 388 1.40 -14.68 8.73
N MET A 389 1.52 -14.03 7.59
CA MET A 389 0.92 -12.73 7.32
C MET A 389 0.59 -12.63 5.83
N ALA A 390 -0.68 -12.59 5.53
CA ALA A 390 -1.20 -12.26 4.21
C ALA A 390 -1.92 -10.91 4.26
N PHE A 391 -2.12 -10.32 3.09
CA PHE A 391 -2.91 -9.10 2.95
C PHE A 391 -3.82 -9.21 1.73
N MET A 392 -4.80 -8.32 1.66
CA MET A 392 -5.69 -8.18 0.53
C MET A 392 -5.90 -6.69 0.23
N VAL A 393 -5.89 -6.35 -1.04
CA VAL A 393 -6.38 -5.06 -1.54
C VAL A 393 -7.71 -5.31 -2.20
N GLU A 394 -8.77 -4.97 -1.51
CA GLU A 394 -10.15 -5.16 -1.96
C GLU A 394 -10.67 -3.87 -2.57
N THR A 395 -11.43 -3.97 -3.67
CA THR A 395 -11.96 -2.80 -4.38
C THR A 395 -13.33 -3.08 -4.97
N CYS A 396 -14.17 -2.05 -5.05
CA CYS A 396 -15.48 -2.17 -5.72
C CYS A 396 -15.38 -2.19 -7.27
N TRP A 397 -14.17 -2.08 -7.82
CA TRP A 397 -13.92 -2.09 -9.24
C TRP A 397 -13.40 -3.46 -9.72
N PRO A 398 -13.75 -3.91 -10.93
CA PRO A 398 -13.12 -5.10 -11.49
C PRO A 398 -11.65 -4.85 -11.81
N TYR A 399 -10.78 -5.75 -11.35
CA TYR A 399 -9.39 -5.74 -11.79
C TYR A 399 -9.25 -6.32 -13.20
N ARG A 400 -8.36 -5.72 -13.97
CA ARG A 400 -7.91 -6.22 -15.27
C ARG A 400 -6.40 -6.42 -15.22
N PRO A 401 -5.92 -7.65 -15.45
CA PRO A 401 -4.49 -7.92 -15.55
C PRO A 401 -3.85 -7.19 -16.73
N THR A 402 -2.58 -6.85 -16.58
CA THR A 402 -1.75 -6.38 -17.69
C THR A 402 -1.33 -7.57 -18.58
N PRO A 403 -0.84 -7.34 -19.82
CA PRO A 403 -0.24 -8.40 -20.61
C PRO A 403 0.89 -9.14 -19.86
N PHE A 404 1.76 -8.40 -19.18
CA PHE A 404 2.81 -8.99 -18.33
C PHE A 404 2.24 -9.95 -17.27
N ALA A 405 1.18 -9.56 -16.58
CA ALA A 405 0.55 -10.42 -15.60
C ALA A 405 -0.05 -11.69 -16.24
N LEU A 406 -0.72 -11.55 -17.41
CA LEU A 406 -1.33 -12.70 -18.09
C LEU A 406 -0.32 -13.74 -18.56
N GLU A 407 0.90 -13.32 -18.94
CA GLU A 407 1.99 -14.21 -19.34
C GLU A 407 2.55 -15.06 -18.19
N HIS A 408 2.29 -14.67 -16.92
CA HIS A 408 2.87 -15.29 -15.73
C HIS A 408 1.82 -15.95 -14.82
N VAL A 409 0.59 -16.13 -15.29
CA VAL A 409 -0.48 -16.79 -14.51
C VAL A 409 -0.16 -18.26 -14.30
N GLN A 410 -0.38 -18.78 -13.09
CA GLN A 410 -0.34 -20.23 -12.83
C GLN A 410 -1.45 -20.94 -13.62
N PRO A 411 -1.15 -21.96 -14.43
CA PRO A 411 -2.12 -22.53 -15.36
C PRO A 411 -3.25 -23.31 -14.66
N ASP A 412 -2.97 -23.92 -13.51
CA ASP A 412 -3.86 -24.89 -12.87
C ASP A 412 -4.52 -24.38 -11.58
N TYR A 413 -4.45 -23.09 -11.28
CA TYR A 413 -4.96 -22.55 -10.02
C TYR A 413 -6.45 -22.83 -9.81
N ASP A 414 -7.27 -22.73 -10.86
CA ASP A 414 -8.71 -23.01 -10.78
C ASP A 414 -9.02 -24.48 -10.43
N MET A 415 -8.07 -25.40 -10.65
CA MET A 415 -8.22 -26.82 -10.31
C MET A 415 -8.20 -27.07 -8.79
N ALA A 416 -7.73 -26.11 -7.97
CA ALA A 416 -7.78 -26.20 -6.51
C ALA A 416 -9.20 -26.38 -5.95
N TRP A 417 -10.23 -26.06 -6.73
CA TRP A 417 -11.63 -26.25 -6.38
C TRP A 417 -12.33 -27.38 -7.15
N ALA A 418 -11.58 -28.25 -7.80
CA ALA A 418 -12.14 -29.41 -8.47
C ALA A 418 -12.35 -30.58 -7.49
N GLY A 419 -13.37 -31.43 -7.74
CA GLY A 419 -13.53 -32.71 -7.05
C GLY A 419 -14.28 -32.67 -5.73
N PHE A 420 -14.92 -31.59 -5.34
CA PHE A 420 -15.77 -31.58 -4.13
C PHE A 420 -16.86 -32.63 -4.18
N PRO A 421 -17.08 -33.40 -3.09
CA PRO A 421 -18.12 -34.41 -3.04
C PRO A 421 -19.52 -33.76 -3.06
N LYS A 422 -20.41 -34.35 -3.81
CA LYS A 422 -21.82 -33.94 -3.78
C LYS A 422 -22.47 -34.28 -2.44
N ALA A 423 -23.13 -33.31 -1.81
CA ALA A 423 -23.93 -33.53 -0.62
C ALA A 423 -25.03 -34.58 -0.90
N LYS A 424 -25.26 -35.48 0.05
CA LYS A 424 -26.29 -36.50 -0.01
C LYS A 424 -27.51 -36.03 0.80
N LEU A 425 -28.56 -35.73 0.10
CA LEU A 425 -29.87 -35.45 0.73
C LEU A 425 -30.57 -36.74 1.13
N PRO A 426 -31.39 -36.71 2.19
CA PRO A 426 -32.17 -37.89 2.62
C PRO A 426 -33.17 -38.38 1.58
#